data_9b263ee59d959d97bc80b509ae6a5762
#
_entry.id   9b263ee59d959d97bc80b509ae6a5762
#
_cell.length_a   1.000
_cell.length_b   1.000
_cell.length_c   1.000
_cell.angle_alpha   90.00
_cell.angle_beta   90.00
_cell.angle_gamma   90.00
#
_symmetry.space_group_name_H-M   'P 1'
#
loop_
_entity.id
_entity.type
_entity.pdbx_description
1 polymer ?
#
loop_
_entity_poly.entity_id
_entity_poly.type
_entity_poly.pdbx_seq_one_letter_code
_entity_poly.pdbx_strand_id
1 'polypeptide(L)'
;ERIMAAKNPVIVAGDELVRSDALAEAAAFAEAVGAPAYQQTVPYGAHFLSEHPAFMGDLGRNQKKVRATLEPYDLMIVLGADVLRMSVWDEVDAMPPSLPIVQIGLRDWEMGKNYPTEVAVRGDVKETLNVLTPVIEAADAAYKGAAKARLDAIADCNWIANRKKA
;
A
#
# COMPACT_ATOMS: atom_id res chain seq x y z
N GLU A 1 -1.43 -9.19 13.67
CA GLU A 1 -0.96 -8.29 14.75
C GLU A 1 -0.25 -7.06 14.19
N ARG A 2 0.84 -7.20 13.36
CA ARG A 2 1.66 -6.07 12.90
C ARG A 2 0.87 -4.97 12.17
N ILE A 3 -0.01 -5.37 11.24
CA ILE A 3 -0.87 -4.43 10.48
C ILE A 3 -1.81 -3.68 11.42
N MET A 4 -2.44 -4.39 12.35
CA MET A 4 -3.39 -3.78 13.30
C MET A 4 -2.71 -2.87 14.35
N ALA A 5 -1.41 -3.03 14.58
CA ALA A 5 -0.64 -2.18 15.47
C ALA A 5 -0.19 -0.86 14.83
N ALA A 6 -0.27 -0.75 13.50
CA ALA A 6 0.12 0.45 12.77
C ALA A 6 -0.91 1.59 13.00
N LYS A 7 -0.39 2.79 13.22
CA LYS A 7 -1.22 3.99 13.41
C LYS A 7 -1.51 4.70 12.10
N ASN A 8 -0.56 4.66 11.18
CA ASN A 8 -0.68 5.30 9.87
C ASN A 8 -0.07 4.41 8.76
N PRO A 9 -0.69 3.27 8.43
CA PRO A 9 -0.20 2.36 7.40
C PRO A 9 -0.43 2.92 5.99
N VAL A 10 0.40 2.48 5.03
CA VAL A 10 0.24 2.74 3.59
C VAL A 10 0.32 1.44 2.81
N ILE A 11 -0.46 1.32 1.74
CA ILE A 11 -0.42 0.19 0.80
C ILE A 11 0.33 0.59 -0.46
N VAL A 12 1.21 -0.31 -0.93
CA VAL A 12 1.81 -0.24 -2.26
C VAL A 12 1.32 -1.43 -3.08
N ALA A 13 0.53 -1.13 -4.08
CA ALA A 13 -0.16 -2.10 -4.94
C ALA A 13 0.65 -2.39 -6.21
N GLY A 14 0.85 -3.65 -6.54
CA GLY A 14 1.62 -4.07 -7.69
C GLY A 14 0.86 -4.93 -8.69
N ASP A 15 1.59 -5.42 -9.69
CA ASP A 15 1.05 -6.14 -10.83
C ASP A 15 0.50 -7.54 -10.47
N GLU A 16 0.91 -8.14 -9.35
CA GLU A 16 0.33 -9.41 -8.92
C GLU A 16 -1.15 -9.28 -8.54
N LEU A 17 -1.63 -8.09 -8.12
CA LEU A 17 -3.05 -7.85 -7.90
C LEU A 17 -3.88 -8.05 -9.18
N VAL A 18 -3.35 -7.62 -10.32
CA VAL A 18 -4.00 -7.83 -11.63
C VAL A 18 -3.91 -9.29 -12.05
N ARG A 19 -2.74 -9.92 -11.87
CA ARG A 19 -2.50 -11.31 -12.25
C ARG A 19 -3.37 -12.29 -11.47
N SER A 20 -3.60 -12.01 -10.19
CA SER A 20 -4.44 -12.82 -9.31
C SER A 20 -5.92 -12.43 -9.37
N ASP A 21 -6.31 -11.43 -10.20
CA ASP A 21 -7.66 -10.86 -10.19
C ASP A 21 -8.11 -10.47 -8.77
N ALA A 22 -7.28 -9.71 -8.07
CA ALA A 22 -7.41 -9.38 -6.65
C ALA A 22 -7.72 -7.90 -6.38
N LEU A 23 -8.21 -7.14 -7.39
CA LEU A 23 -8.45 -5.70 -7.24
C LEU A 23 -9.56 -5.39 -6.22
N ALA A 24 -10.63 -6.20 -6.21
CA ALA A 24 -11.73 -6.04 -5.26
C ALA A 24 -11.28 -6.38 -3.82
N GLU A 25 -10.52 -7.46 -3.66
CA GLU A 25 -9.98 -7.88 -2.37
C GLU A 25 -8.99 -6.85 -1.82
N ALA A 26 -8.15 -6.26 -2.68
CA ALA A 26 -7.23 -5.19 -2.29
C ALA A 26 -7.97 -3.92 -1.84
N ALA A 27 -9.08 -3.58 -2.50
CA ALA A 27 -9.94 -2.46 -2.11
C ALA A 27 -10.59 -2.70 -0.75
N ALA A 28 -11.20 -3.88 -0.54
CA ALA A 28 -11.80 -4.26 0.75
C ALA A 28 -10.74 -4.28 1.88
N PHE A 29 -9.56 -4.81 1.60
CA PHE A 29 -8.45 -4.80 2.55
C PHE A 29 -8.01 -3.36 2.91
N ALA A 30 -7.89 -2.47 1.92
CA ALA A 30 -7.53 -1.08 2.16
C ALA A 30 -8.57 -0.35 3.03
N GLU A 31 -9.86 -0.64 2.83
CA GLU A 31 -10.93 -0.14 3.71
C GLU A 31 -10.83 -0.69 5.13
N ALA A 32 -10.68 -2.00 5.28
CA ALA A 32 -10.60 -2.64 6.58
C ALA A 32 -9.39 -2.14 7.39
N VAL A 33 -8.25 -1.97 6.74
CA VAL A 33 -7.03 -1.41 7.36
C VAL A 33 -7.15 0.11 7.53
N GLY A 34 -7.92 0.80 6.71
CA GLY A 34 -7.96 2.27 6.65
C GLY A 34 -6.66 2.85 6.12
N ALA A 35 -6.09 2.27 5.06
CA ALA A 35 -4.80 2.66 4.51
C ALA A 35 -4.96 3.28 3.12
N PRO A 36 -4.32 4.44 2.83
CA PRO A 36 -4.17 4.92 1.47
C PRO A 36 -3.37 3.92 0.63
N ALA A 37 -3.73 3.79 -0.64
CA ALA A 37 -3.11 2.87 -1.59
C ALA A 37 -2.48 3.62 -2.75
N TYR A 38 -1.18 3.42 -2.95
CA TYR A 38 -0.45 3.89 -4.12
C TYR A 38 -0.13 2.72 -5.04
N GLN A 39 -0.09 2.96 -6.35
CA GLN A 39 0.53 2.02 -7.27
C GLN A 39 2.06 2.05 -7.11
N GLN A 40 2.71 0.94 -7.41
CA GLN A 40 4.17 0.84 -7.42
C GLN A 40 4.80 1.88 -8.36
N THR A 41 6.07 2.17 -8.15
CA THR A 41 6.82 3.25 -8.84
C THR A 41 6.90 3.13 -10.36
N VAL A 42 6.74 1.93 -10.92
CA VAL A 42 6.69 1.66 -12.37
C VAL A 42 5.47 0.79 -12.66
N PRO A 43 4.26 1.38 -12.76
CA PRO A 43 3.07 0.60 -13.06
C PRO A 43 3.01 0.19 -14.54
N TYR A 44 2.50 -1.00 -14.81
CA TYR A 44 2.24 -1.54 -16.15
C TYR A 44 0.76 -1.47 -16.52
N GLY A 45 -0.01 -0.67 -15.82
CA GLY A 45 -1.44 -0.53 -15.94
C GLY A 45 -2.06 -0.11 -14.61
N ALA A 46 -3.36 -0.35 -14.44
CA ALA A 46 -4.04 -0.09 -13.18
C ALA A 46 -3.80 -1.26 -12.21
N HIS A 47 -3.07 -1.01 -11.15
CA HIS A 47 -2.79 -2.01 -10.10
C HIS A 47 -3.68 -1.84 -8.86
N PHE A 48 -4.60 -0.88 -8.89
CA PHE A 48 -5.62 -0.66 -7.88
C PHE A 48 -6.86 -0.04 -8.53
N LEU A 49 -8.02 -0.12 -7.87
CA LEU A 49 -9.25 0.49 -8.37
C LEU A 49 -9.15 2.02 -8.31
N SER A 50 -9.07 2.69 -9.46
CA SER A 50 -8.85 4.15 -9.53
C SER A 50 -10.03 4.98 -9.00
N GLU A 51 -11.23 4.42 -8.97
CA GLU A 51 -12.42 5.08 -8.41
C GLU A 51 -12.61 4.76 -6.91
N HIS A 52 -11.66 4.06 -6.28
CA HIS A 52 -11.75 3.74 -4.86
C HIS A 52 -11.24 4.91 -4.00
N PRO A 53 -11.92 5.28 -2.89
CA PRO A 53 -11.54 6.43 -2.05
C PRO A 53 -10.13 6.34 -1.44
N ALA A 54 -9.62 5.14 -1.22
CA ALA A 54 -8.26 4.94 -0.71
C ALA A 54 -7.17 5.19 -1.75
N PHE A 55 -7.49 5.27 -3.06
CA PHE A 55 -6.49 5.38 -4.11
C PHE A 55 -5.87 6.77 -4.19
N MET A 56 -4.55 6.83 -4.14
CA MET A 56 -3.77 8.07 -4.14
C MET A 56 -3.04 8.34 -5.47
N GLY A 57 -3.03 7.38 -6.40
CA GLY A 57 -2.25 7.44 -7.64
C GLY A 57 -0.94 6.67 -7.56
N ASP A 58 0.03 7.07 -8.37
CA ASP A 58 1.34 6.41 -8.44
C ASP A 58 2.31 7.00 -7.41
N LEU A 59 3.21 6.17 -6.85
CA LEU A 59 4.32 6.67 -6.04
C LEU A 59 5.31 7.53 -6.85
N GLY A 60 5.34 7.35 -8.18
CA GLY A 60 6.30 8.03 -9.03
C GLY A 60 7.70 7.40 -8.96
N ARG A 61 8.69 8.04 -9.61
CA ARG A 61 10.02 7.46 -9.85
C ARG A 61 11.18 8.32 -9.34
N ASN A 62 10.90 9.46 -8.73
CA ASN A 62 11.91 10.34 -8.13
C ASN A 62 12.07 10.02 -6.64
N GLN A 63 13.30 9.70 -6.22
CA GLN A 63 13.61 9.28 -4.85
C GLN A 63 13.14 10.28 -3.79
N LYS A 64 13.42 11.56 -3.97
CA LYS A 64 13.05 12.61 -3.02
C LYS A 64 11.53 12.76 -2.87
N LYS A 65 10.79 12.67 -3.98
CA LYS A 65 9.32 12.74 -3.95
C LYS A 65 8.72 11.52 -3.26
N VAL A 66 9.21 10.32 -3.59
CA VAL A 66 8.76 9.08 -2.95
C VAL A 66 9.05 9.10 -1.46
N ARG A 67 10.25 9.55 -1.07
CA ARG A 67 10.63 9.75 0.34
C ARG A 67 9.64 10.65 1.07
N ALA A 68 9.35 11.83 0.52
CA ALA A 68 8.41 12.77 1.12
C ALA A 68 6.99 12.21 1.21
N THR A 69 6.56 11.41 0.23
CA THR A 69 5.26 10.74 0.24
C THR A 69 5.19 9.68 1.35
N LEU A 70 6.26 8.92 1.57
CA LEU A 70 6.28 7.81 2.53
C LEU A 70 6.63 8.22 3.97
N GLU A 71 7.24 9.39 4.18
CA GLU A 71 7.70 9.88 5.49
C GLU A 71 6.62 9.89 6.59
N PRO A 72 5.34 10.21 6.31
CA PRO A 72 4.29 10.24 7.34
C PRO A 72 3.84 8.86 7.84
N TYR A 73 4.17 7.78 7.13
CA TYR A 73 3.65 6.45 7.42
C TYR A 73 4.55 5.66 8.39
N ASP A 74 3.93 4.76 9.16
CA ASP A 74 4.61 3.92 10.15
C ASP A 74 4.62 2.42 9.80
N LEU A 75 4.00 2.06 8.68
CA LEU A 75 4.04 0.72 8.09
C LEU A 75 3.76 0.79 6.60
N MET A 76 4.60 0.17 5.79
CA MET A 76 4.33 -0.06 4.36
C MET A 76 3.89 -1.51 4.13
N ILE A 77 2.69 -1.68 3.57
CA ILE A 77 2.12 -2.98 3.20
C ILE A 77 2.22 -3.11 1.68
N VAL A 78 3.07 -4.02 1.22
CA VAL A 78 3.32 -4.24 -0.21
C VAL A 78 2.52 -5.43 -0.68
N LEU A 79 1.62 -5.21 -1.61
CA LEU A 79 0.73 -6.23 -2.18
C LEU A 79 1.14 -6.54 -3.61
N GLY A 80 1.91 -7.61 -3.79
CA GLY A 80 2.32 -8.08 -5.11
C GLY A 80 3.10 -7.06 -5.95
N ALA A 81 3.90 -6.25 -5.29
CA ALA A 81 4.68 -5.17 -5.89
C ALA A 81 6.19 -5.35 -5.67
N ASP A 82 6.97 -4.78 -6.57
CA ASP A 82 8.38 -4.54 -6.33
C ASP A 82 8.54 -3.35 -5.37
N VAL A 83 9.40 -3.50 -4.37
CA VAL A 83 9.62 -2.41 -3.41
C VAL A 83 10.56 -1.38 -4.01
N LEU A 84 9.99 -0.23 -4.36
CA LEU A 84 10.64 1.02 -4.79
C LEU A 84 11.70 0.83 -5.88
N ARG A 85 11.25 0.50 -7.09
CA ARG A 85 12.11 0.50 -8.29
C ARG A 85 12.28 1.95 -8.78
N MET A 86 13.31 2.63 -8.29
CA MET A 86 13.62 4.02 -8.64
C MET A 86 14.32 4.13 -9.99
N SER A 87 14.00 5.16 -10.77
CA SER A 87 14.67 5.46 -12.04
C SER A 87 15.16 6.91 -12.16
N VAL A 88 14.81 7.77 -11.22
CA VAL A 88 15.32 9.14 -11.12
C VAL A 88 16.06 9.27 -9.80
N TRP A 89 17.38 9.32 -9.92
CA TRP A 89 18.27 9.39 -8.77
C TRP A 89 18.17 10.74 -8.05
N ASP A 90 18.35 10.71 -6.74
CA ASP A 90 18.52 11.88 -5.87
C ASP A 90 19.49 11.50 -4.74
N GLU A 91 20.02 12.47 -4.03
CA GLU A 91 20.90 12.23 -2.88
C GLU A 91 20.19 11.58 -1.68
N VAL A 92 18.86 11.61 -1.68
CA VAL A 92 18.01 11.08 -0.60
C VAL A 92 17.51 9.69 -1.00
N ASP A 93 17.68 8.70 -0.13
CA ASP A 93 17.08 7.38 -0.31
C ASP A 93 15.55 7.48 -0.34
N ALA A 94 14.91 6.77 -1.25
CA ALA A 94 13.46 6.77 -1.40
C ALA A 94 12.72 6.19 -0.19
N MET A 95 13.34 5.23 0.51
CA MET A 95 12.75 4.61 1.71
C MET A 95 13.07 5.41 2.97
N PRO A 96 12.05 5.80 3.78
CA PRO A 96 12.28 6.29 5.13
C PRO A 96 13.03 5.25 5.98
N PRO A 97 14.10 5.62 6.72
CA PRO A 97 14.96 4.66 7.43
C PRO A 97 14.23 3.81 8.48
N SER A 98 13.14 4.34 9.03
CA SER A 98 12.36 3.70 10.10
C SER A 98 11.04 3.11 9.62
N LEU A 99 10.77 3.07 8.30
CA LEU A 99 9.52 2.55 7.77
C LEU A 99 9.61 1.02 7.59
N PRO A 100 8.98 0.23 8.47
CA PRO A 100 8.96 -1.22 8.34
C PRO A 100 8.07 -1.66 7.20
N ILE A 101 8.38 -2.83 6.63
CA ILE A 101 7.72 -3.38 5.45
C ILE A 101 7.08 -4.72 5.79
N VAL A 102 5.81 -4.88 5.45
CA VAL A 102 5.14 -6.17 5.29
C VAL A 102 4.96 -6.42 3.80
N GLN A 103 5.50 -7.51 3.28
CA GLN A 103 5.46 -7.81 1.85
C GLN A 103 4.71 -9.11 1.60
N ILE A 104 3.70 -9.09 0.72
CA ILE A 104 2.84 -10.22 0.36
C ILE A 104 2.90 -10.39 -1.15
N GLY A 105 3.16 -11.61 -1.63
CA GLY A 105 3.23 -11.92 -3.06
C GLY A 105 3.80 -13.29 -3.34
N LEU A 106 3.87 -13.65 -4.61
CA LEU A 106 4.45 -14.93 -5.08
C LEU A 106 5.94 -14.83 -5.41
N ARG A 107 6.42 -13.61 -5.71
CA ARG A 107 7.81 -13.38 -6.13
C ARG A 107 8.75 -13.30 -4.93
N ASP A 108 9.13 -14.43 -4.41
CA ASP A 108 10.02 -14.53 -3.24
C ASP A 108 11.39 -13.87 -3.46
N TRP A 109 11.90 -13.87 -4.70
CA TRP A 109 13.17 -13.19 -5.06
C TRP A 109 13.10 -11.66 -4.99
N GLU A 110 11.92 -11.07 -4.95
CA GLU A 110 11.72 -9.62 -4.76
C GLU A 110 11.57 -9.24 -3.28
N MET A 111 11.26 -10.21 -2.42
CA MET A 111 11.04 -9.95 -0.99
C MET A 111 12.36 -9.63 -0.28
N GLY A 112 12.41 -8.45 0.33
CA GLY A 112 13.61 -7.99 1.03
C GLY A 112 14.80 -7.66 0.14
N LYS A 113 14.65 -7.67 -1.20
CA LYS A 113 15.74 -7.50 -2.16
C LYS A 113 16.38 -6.12 -2.11
N ASN A 114 15.57 -5.06 -2.13
CA ASN A 114 16.06 -3.69 -2.13
C ASN A 114 16.09 -3.07 -0.73
N TYR A 115 15.14 -3.44 0.10
CA TYR A 115 14.98 -2.96 1.47
C TYR A 115 14.61 -4.10 2.41
N PRO A 116 15.14 -4.11 3.64
CA PRO A 116 14.80 -5.15 4.62
C PRO A 116 13.30 -5.23 4.86
N THR A 117 12.74 -6.43 4.77
CA THR A 117 11.32 -6.69 5.03
C THR A 117 11.17 -7.29 6.42
N GLU A 118 10.30 -6.68 7.25
CA GLU A 118 10.02 -7.16 8.61
C GLU A 118 9.21 -8.46 8.57
N VAL A 119 8.19 -8.51 7.69
CA VAL A 119 7.36 -9.70 7.50
C VAL A 119 7.19 -9.97 6.02
N ALA A 120 7.62 -11.13 5.55
CA ALA A 120 7.46 -11.60 4.19
C ALA A 120 6.49 -12.80 4.15
N VAL A 121 5.43 -12.68 3.36
CA VAL A 121 4.44 -13.72 3.15
C VAL A 121 4.46 -14.15 1.69
N ARG A 122 5.00 -15.34 1.42
CA ARG A 122 4.95 -15.92 0.09
C ARG A 122 3.60 -16.62 -0.09
N GLY A 123 2.72 -16.03 -0.89
CA GLY A 123 1.40 -16.54 -1.16
C GLY A 123 0.71 -15.76 -2.27
N ASP A 124 -0.31 -16.37 -2.87
CA ASP A 124 -1.20 -15.67 -3.79
C ASP A 124 -1.83 -14.48 -3.07
N VAL A 125 -1.83 -13.31 -3.73
CA VAL A 125 -2.29 -12.07 -3.07
C VAL A 125 -3.78 -12.14 -2.80
N LYS A 126 -4.58 -12.64 -3.74
CA LYS A 126 -6.03 -12.76 -3.57
C LYS A 126 -6.39 -13.65 -2.38
N GLU A 127 -5.82 -14.86 -2.36
CA GLU A 127 -6.10 -15.83 -1.29
C GLU A 127 -5.61 -15.32 0.08
N THR A 128 -4.46 -14.64 0.10
CA THR A 128 -3.95 -14.03 1.33
C THR A 128 -4.88 -12.93 1.84
N LEU A 129 -5.38 -12.06 0.95
CA LEU A 129 -6.32 -11.01 1.32
C LEU A 129 -7.68 -11.55 1.76
N ASN A 130 -8.18 -12.62 1.12
CA ASN A 130 -9.41 -13.30 1.53
C ASN A 130 -9.34 -13.83 2.96
N VAL A 131 -8.15 -14.21 3.44
CA VAL A 131 -7.95 -14.66 4.82
C VAL A 131 -7.72 -13.49 5.77
N LEU A 132 -6.92 -12.48 5.37
CA LEU A 132 -6.54 -11.38 6.26
C LEU A 132 -7.66 -10.37 6.48
N THR A 133 -8.43 -10.03 5.45
CA THR A 133 -9.47 -8.99 5.54
C THR A 133 -10.51 -9.32 6.60
N PRO A 134 -11.10 -10.52 6.66
CA PRO A 134 -12.06 -10.86 7.71
C PRO A 134 -11.48 -10.79 9.13
N VAL A 135 -10.19 -11.11 9.31
CA VAL A 135 -9.53 -11.00 10.62
C VAL A 135 -9.43 -9.54 11.07
N ILE A 136 -9.16 -8.62 10.14
CA ILE A 136 -9.10 -7.18 10.43
C ILE A 136 -10.51 -6.62 10.65
N GLU A 137 -11.48 -7.04 9.86
CA GLU A 137 -12.89 -6.64 10.01
C GLU A 137 -13.51 -7.13 11.34
N ALA A 138 -12.96 -8.17 11.93
CA ALA A 138 -13.35 -8.64 13.26
C ALA A 138 -12.78 -7.78 14.41
N ALA A 139 -11.95 -6.77 14.11
CA ALA A 139 -11.40 -5.86 15.10
C ALA A 139 -12.50 -5.06 15.84
N ASP A 140 -12.15 -4.50 16.98
CA ASP A 140 -13.05 -3.71 17.80
C ASP A 140 -13.49 -2.38 17.15
N ALA A 141 -14.46 -1.73 17.77
CA ALA A 141 -15.03 -0.47 17.27
C ALA A 141 -13.99 0.68 17.26
N ALA A 142 -13.02 0.65 18.16
CA ALA A 142 -11.97 1.67 18.24
C ALA A 142 -11.05 1.58 17.01
N TYR A 143 -10.62 0.37 16.64
CA TYR A 143 -9.82 0.15 15.43
C TYR A 143 -10.57 0.58 14.17
N LYS A 144 -11.83 0.15 14.03
CA LYS A 144 -12.68 0.51 12.88
C LYS A 144 -12.90 2.02 12.77
N GLY A 145 -13.11 2.68 13.89
CA GLY A 145 -13.21 4.13 13.93
C GLY A 145 -11.93 4.84 13.50
N ALA A 146 -10.77 4.34 13.91
CA ALA A 146 -9.48 4.86 13.50
C ALA A 146 -9.20 4.59 12.00
N ALA A 147 -9.56 3.41 11.48
CA ALA A 147 -9.43 3.07 10.07
C ALA A 147 -10.27 4.03 9.20
N LYS A 148 -11.54 4.24 9.58
CA LYS A 148 -12.41 5.20 8.89
C LYS A 148 -11.84 6.62 8.93
N ALA A 149 -11.38 7.08 10.08
CA ALA A 149 -10.81 8.43 10.23
C ALA A 149 -9.59 8.67 9.34
N ARG A 150 -8.74 7.65 9.13
CA ARG A 150 -7.60 7.74 8.20
C ARG A 150 -8.05 7.92 6.75
N LEU A 151 -9.08 7.21 6.30
CA LEU A 151 -9.63 7.37 4.95
C LEU A 151 -10.36 8.71 4.79
N ASP A 152 -11.10 9.14 5.80
CA ASP A 152 -11.75 10.46 5.78
C ASP A 152 -10.70 11.59 5.65
N ALA A 153 -9.54 11.46 6.28
CA ALA A 153 -8.46 12.45 6.23
C ALA A 153 -7.83 12.63 4.85
N ILE A 154 -7.93 11.64 3.97
CA ILE A 154 -7.41 11.73 2.59
C ILE A 154 -8.47 12.07 1.55
N ALA A 155 -9.73 12.23 1.94
CA ALA A 155 -10.84 12.41 1.01
C ALA A 155 -10.67 13.61 0.06
N ASP A 156 -10.05 14.70 0.52
CA ASP A 156 -9.84 15.92 -0.26
C ASP A 156 -8.55 15.92 -1.11
N CYS A 157 -7.69 14.91 -0.94
CA CYS A 157 -6.41 14.79 -1.64
C CYS A 157 -6.16 13.44 -2.30
N ASN A 158 -7.14 12.53 -2.30
CA ASN A 158 -7.07 11.26 -3.02
C ASN A 158 -7.12 11.49 -4.55
N TRP A 159 -6.95 10.41 -5.30
CA TRP A 159 -6.95 10.46 -6.77
C TRP A 159 -8.23 11.06 -7.35
N ILE A 160 -9.40 10.69 -6.83
CA ILE A 160 -10.70 11.20 -7.28
C ILE A 160 -10.80 12.71 -7.08
N ALA A 161 -10.43 13.20 -5.90
CA ALA A 161 -10.46 14.63 -5.58
C ALA A 161 -9.50 15.42 -6.47
N ASN A 162 -8.28 14.89 -6.70
CA ASN A 162 -7.29 15.55 -7.54
C ASN A 162 -7.70 15.59 -9.01
N ARG A 163 -8.32 14.54 -9.56
CA ARG A 163 -8.88 14.56 -10.92
C ARG A 163 -9.97 15.60 -11.14
N LYS A 164 -10.75 15.88 -10.10
CA LYS A 164 -11.82 16.92 -10.18
C LYS A 164 -11.26 18.35 -10.17
N LYS A 165 -10.02 18.51 -9.68
CA LYS A 165 -9.35 19.83 -9.60
C LYS A 165 -8.53 20.16 -10.85
N ALA A 166 -8.17 19.14 -11.65
CA ALA A 166 -7.38 19.26 -12.89
C ALA A 166 -8.27 19.59 -14.09
#